data_e11c82f1e8e750f73916c99600b5fe4b
#
_entry.id   e11c82f1e8e750f73916c99600b5fe4b
#
_cell.length_a   1.000
_cell.length_b   1.000
_cell.length_c   1.000
_cell.angle_alpha   90.00
_cell.angle_beta   90.00
_cell.angle_gamma   90.00
#
_symmetry.space_group_name_H-M   'P 1'
#
loop_
_entity.id
_entity.type
_entity.pdbx_description
1 polymer ?
#
loop_
_entity_poly.entity_id
_entity_poly.type
_entity_poly.pdbx_seq_one_letter_code
_entity_poly.pdbx_strand_id
1 'polypeptide(L)'
;MLNTLRIQNLALIPAVEINFGSSFNVLTGETGAGKSIIIGSLNFIFGDKLSVNAIRHGAEFARVTAVFDETIIVRTLHANGKSEIRVNDEPMTLKGLREVASNLIDIHGQHDTEKLLDAKNHLNILDAFAKVDLSEYQKAFTQLQALREELATYGDNPEERARLLDLYQYQINEIERAQLSVDEEDNLNQRALVLRNAEKLAEGLQQVTDSLTDADGALTIAQKRILGIQQYDSKLQALAERLNAANNEIGDVLMDLRDYADGTDFSADALESVFDRLDEIKNLKRKYGATIADVLAFYEKTQTEYTRLLQAGDTIQKLQTQIDNQIKVVEQLASVVTAQRQAAARELSARLIEQLKDLGMEQTQFEVQFSAITPRQNGADAVEFLFSANVGQPVRPLAQIISGGEMSRLMLAVKTVANPTPQKTLVFDEIDTGISGKWVWH
;
A
#
# COMPACT_ATOMS: atom_id res chain seq x y z
N MET A 1 -45.42 -7.18 1.85
CA MET A 1 -46.08 -6.79 0.59
C MET A 1 -46.62 -5.37 0.74
N LEU A 2 -46.71 -4.54 -0.35
CA LEU A 2 -47.29 -3.20 -0.27
C LEU A 2 -48.82 -3.32 -0.20
N ASN A 3 -49.39 -2.86 0.91
CA ASN A 3 -50.83 -2.93 1.17
C ASN A 3 -51.54 -1.62 0.84
N THR A 4 -50.95 -0.49 1.22
CA THR A 4 -51.56 0.83 1.04
C THR A 4 -50.51 1.88 0.69
N LEU A 5 -50.83 2.73 -0.27
CA LEU A 5 -50.05 3.93 -0.63
C LEU A 5 -50.91 5.16 -0.44
N ARG A 6 -50.48 6.08 0.45
CA ARG A 6 -51.14 7.38 0.66
C ARG A 6 -50.25 8.49 0.12
N ILE A 7 -50.80 9.34 -0.69
CA ILE A 7 -50.13 10.49 -1.30
C ILE A 7 -50.88 11.73 -0.90
N GLN A 8 -50.16 12.75 -0.40
CA GLN A 8 -50.74 14.04 0.01
C GLN A 8 -49.91 15.18 -0.60
N ASN A 9 -50.62 16.15 -1.21
CA ASN A 9 -50.05 17.38 -1.77
C ASN A 9 -48.92 17.19 -2.76
N LEU A 10 -49.02 16.18 -3.64
CA LEU A 10 -48.00 15.87 -4.64
C LEU A 10 -48.55 16.21 -6.06
N ALA A 11 -47.94 17.13 -6.74
CA ALA A 11 -48.30 17.62 -8.07
C ALA A 11 -49.80 17.97 -8.14
N LEU A 12 -50.60 17.27 -8.98
CA LEU A 12 -52.03 17.49 -9.12
C LEU A 12 -52.86 16.79 -8.02
N ILE A 13 -52.29 15.93 -7.24
CA ILE A 13 -52.98 15.12 -6.26
C ILE A 13 -53.04 15.84 -4.88
N PRO A 14 -54.22 16.28 -4.42
CA PRO A 14 -54.38 16.86 -3.07
C PRO A 14 -54.26 15.79 -1.99
N ALA A 15 -54.98 14.67 -2.15
CA ALA A 15 -54.88 13.48 -1.32
C ALA A 15 -55.46 12.28 -2.08
N VAL A 16 -54.79 11.14 -1.97
CA VAL A 16 -55.28 9.87 -2.48
C VAL A 16 -54.77 8.74 -1.62
N GLU A 17 -55.62 7.75 -1.43
CA GLU A 17 -55.25 6.47 -0.78
C GLU A 17 -55.57 5.33 -1.73
N ILE A 18 -54.57 4.49 -1.99
CA ILE A 18 -54.67 3.37 -2.88
C ILE A 18 -54.43 2.10 -2.05
N ASN A 19 -55.42 1.20 -2.06
CA ASN A 19 -55.30 -0.10 -1.38
C ASN A 19 -55.05 -1.18 -2.46
N PHE A 20 -53.97 -1.92 -2.29
CA PHE A 20 -53.56 -2.98 -3.22
C PHE A 20 -54.05 -4.33 -2.77
N GLY A 21 -54.45 -5.17 -3.73
CA GLY A 21 -54.78 -6.57 -3.49
C GLY A 21 -53.52 -7.40 -3.26
N SER A 22 -53.71 -8.62 -2.77
CA SER A 22 -52.62 -9.50 -2.38
C SER A 22 -51.90 -10.19 -3.56
N SER A 23 -52.32 -9.96 -4.78
CA SER A 23 -51.73 -10.59 -5.97
C SER A 23 -51.39 -9.55 -7.04
N PHE A 24 -51.94 -9.64 -8.21
CA PHE A 24 -51.68 -8.79 -9.33
C PHE A 24 -52.60 -7.53 -9.32
N ASN A 25 -51.99 -6.35 -9.41
CA ASN A 25 -52.71 -5.05 -9.45
C ASN A 25 -52.34 -4.31 -10.73
N VAL A 26 -53.31 -3.83 -11.46
CA VAL A 26 -53.11 -3.08 -12.72
C VAL A 26 -53.56 -1.61 -12.54
N LEU A 27 -52.64 -0.68 -12.81
CA LEU A 27 -52.94 0.76 -12.86
C LEU A 27 -53.12 1.20 -14.32
N THR A 28 -54.34 1.47 -14.70
CA THR A 28 -54.67 1.95 -16.06
C THR A 28 -55.07 3.42 -16.05
N GLY A 29 -54.83 4.15 -17.14
CA GLY A 29 -55.17 5.54 -17.30
C GLY A 29 -54.45 6.19 -18.48
N GLU A 30 -54.95 7.32 -18.95
CA GLU A 30 -54.28 8.09 -20.03
C GLU A 30 -52.93 8.64 -19.58
N THR A 31 -51.99 8.87 -20.50
CA THR A 31 -50.70 9.51 -20.26
C THR A 31 -50.90 10.90 -19.64
N GLY A 32 -50.27 11.17 -18.49
CA GLY A 32 -50.42 12.41 -17.71
C GLY A 32 -51.52 12.41 -16.64
N ALA A 33 -52.37 11.39 -16.56
CA ALA A 33 -53.54 11.34 -15.67
C ALA A 33 -53.23 10.80 -14.25
N GLY A 34 -52.00 10.82 -13.81
CA GLY A 34 -51.65 10.42 -12.42
C GLY A 34 -50.81 9.17 -12.29
N LYS A 35 -50.68 8.28 -13.29
CA LYS A 35 -49.80 7.08 -13.24
C LYS A 35 -48.35 7.44 -12.89
N SER A 36 -47.77 8.40 -13.61
CA SER A 36 -46.40 8.87 -13.40
C SER A 36 -46.24 9.54 -12.01
N ILE A 37 -47.29 10.14 -11.45
CA ILE A 37 -47.24 10.72 -10.10
C ILE A 37 -47.22 9.59 -9.04
N ILE A 38 -48.00 8.52 -9.27
CA ILE A 38 -47.99 7.34 -8.35
C ILE A 38 -46.64 6.67 -8.38
N ILE A 39 -46.07 6.41 -9.55
CA ILE A 39 -44.74 5.79 -9.70
C ILE A 39 -43.65 6.74 -9.16
N GLY A 40 -43.73 8.04 -9.45
CA GLY A 40 -42.82 9.03 -8.85
C GLY A 40 -42.92 9.11 -7.33
N SER A 41 -44.13 8.89 -6.76
CA SER A 41 -44.31 8.80 -5.30
C SER A 41 -43.67 7.54 -4.70
N LEU A 42 -43.75 6.42 -5.39
CA LEU A 42 -43.05 5.19 -5.00
C LEU A 42 -41.52 5.37 -5.07
N ASN A 43 -41.00 5.90 -6.15
CA ASN A 43 -39.58 6.22 -6.28
C ASN A 43 -39.11 7.20 -5.18
N PHE A 44 -39.92 8.22 -4.88
CA PHE A 44 -39.61 9.15 -3.79
C PHE A 44 -39.53 8.43 -2.44
N ILE A 45 -40.51 7.61 -2.10
CA ILE A 45 -40.52 6.93 -0.78
C ILE A 45 -39.38 5.93 -0.63
N PHE A 46 -38.79 5.46 -1.75
CA PHE A 46 -37.68 4.51 -1.74
C PHE A 46 -36.30 5.11 -1.93
N GLY A 47 -36.20 6.43 -1.92
CA GLY A 47 -34.91 7.09 -1.79
C GLY A 47 -34.50 7.98 -2.93
N ASP A 48 -35.34 8.16 -3.96
CA ASP A 48 -35.10 9.11 -5.02
C ASP A 48 -35.34 10.55 -4.55
N LYS A 49 -34.69 11.48 -5.25
CA LYS A 49 -34.91 12.90 -4.99
C LYS A 49 -36.20 13.37 -5.67
N LEU A 50 -37.02 14.11 -4.93
CA LEU A 50 -38.17 14.80 -5.47
C LEU A 50 -37.87 16.30 -5.49
N SER A 51 -38.21 16.97 -6.59
CA SER A 51 -38.11 18.43 -6.69
C SER A 51 -39.15 19.11 -5.79
N VAL A 52 -38.78 20.22 -5.17
CA VAL A 52 -39.72 21.09 -4.41
C VAL A 52 -40.90 21.54 -5.30
N ASN A 53 -40.65 21.68 -6.62
CA ASN A 53 -41.68 22.02 -7.59
C ASN A 53 -42.76 20.93 -7.76
N ALA A 54 -42.53 19.72 -7.27
CA ALA A 54 -43.52 18.65 -7.23
C ALA A 54 -44.51 18.79 -6.08
N ILE A 55 -44.27 19.69 -5.11
CA ILE A 55 -45.25 20.04 -4.09
C ILE A 55 -46.40 20.76 -4.72
N ARG A 56 -47.63 20.36 -4.40
CA ARG A 56 -48.84 21.01 -4.90
C ARG A 56 -48.81 22.52 -4.61
N HIS A 57 -49.17 23.29 -5.62
CA HIS A 57 -49.20 24.75 -5.48
C HIS A 57 -50.09 25.20 -4.29
N GLY A 58 -49.54 26.02 -3.41
CA GLY A 58 -50.21 26.49 -2.18
C GLY A 58 -50.09 25.56 -0.97
N ALA A 59 -49.39 24.40 -1.10
CA ALA A 59 -49.11 23.51 -0.01
C ALA A 59 -47.70 23.73 0.61
N GLU A 60 -47.58 23.56 1.90
CA GLU A 60 -46.30 23.71 2.62
C GLU A 60 -45.43 22.45 2.55
N PHE A 61 -46.03 21.30 2.24
CA PHE A 61 -45.32 20.00 2.15
C PHE A 61 -46.03 19.05 1.19
N ALA A 62 -45.28 18.06 0.67
CA ALA A 62 -45.77 16.84 0.09
C ALA A 62 -45.39 15.64 0.97
N ARG A 63 -46.33 14.70 1.15
CA ARG A 63 -46.11 13.50 1.98
C ARG A 63 -46.53 12.25 1.22
N VAL A 64 -45.68 11.22 1.29
CA VAL A 64 -46.01 9.90 0.83
C VAL A 64 -45.86 8.91 1.98
N THR A 65 -46.85 8.05 2.15
CA THR A 65 -46.85 6.96 3.15
C THR A 65 -47.09 5.65 2.43
N ALA A 66 -46.17 4.69 2.59
CA ALA A 66 -46.33 3.31 2.11
C ALA A 66 -46.45 2.36 3.30
N VAL A 67 -47.50 1.55 3.31
CA VAL A 67 -47.79 0.56 4.36
C VAL A 67 -47.54 -0.82 3.78
N PHE A 68 -46.58 -1.51 4.34
CA PHE A 68 -46.31 -2.93 4.11
C PHE A 68 -46.84 -3.75 5.28
N ASP A 69 -46.75 -5.07 5.25
CA ASP A 69 -47.32 -5.95 6.30
C ASP A 69 -46.84 -5.57 7.70
N GLU A 70 -45.53 -5.36 7.88
CA GLU A 70 -44.95 -5.04 9.19
C GLU A 70 -44.18 -3.68 9.19
N THR A 71 -44.18 -2.96 8.08
CA THR A 71 -43.34 -1.76 7.94
C THR A 71 -44.14 -0.62 7.36
N ILE A 72 -44.12 0.55 8.05
CA ILE A 72 -44.71 1.77 7.56
C ILE A 72 -43.58 2.75 7.26
N ILE A 73 -43.52 3.22 6.02
CA ILE A 73 -42.54 4.21 5.57
C ILE A 73 -43.29 5.53 5.30
N VAL A 74 -42.83 6.59 5.91
CA VAL A 74 -43.36 7.95 5.70
C VAL A 74 -42.22 8.84 5.22
N ARG A 75 -42.41 9.53 4.14
CA ARG A 75 -41.47 10.53 3.65
C ARG A 75 -42.20 11.83 3.36
N THR A 76 -41.70 12.94 3.94
CA THR A 76 -42.28 14.28 3.79
C THR A 76 -41.23 15.19 3.17
N LEU A 77 -41.59 15.92 2.12
CA LEU A 77 -40.78 16.98 1.53
C LEU A 77 -41.45 18.32 1.86
N HIS A 78 -40.73 19.22 2.50
CA HIS A 78 -41.20 20.56 2.85
C HIS A 78 -40.83 21.58 1.75
N ALA A 79 -41.60 22.66 1.65
CA ALA A 79 -41.38 23.76 0.70
C ALA A 79 -39.98 24.42 0.84
N ASN A 80 -39.36 24.33 1.99
CA ASN A 80 -38.00 24.81 2.26
C ASN A 80 -36.91 23.83 1.76
N GLY A 81 -37.29 22.72 1.11
CA GLY A 81 -36.38 21.68 0.59
C GLY A 81 -35.95 20.63 1.63
N LYS A 82 -36.34 20.74 2.90
CA LYS A 82 -36.06 19.73 3.90
C LYS A 82 -36.88 18.47 3.66
N SER A 83 -36.24 17.29 3.66
CA SER A 83 -36.92 15.99 3.60
C SER A 83 -36.84 15.28 4.93
N GLU A 84 -37.98 14.82 5.45
CA GLU A 84 -38.08 13.99 6.65
C GLU A 84 -38.46 12.56 6.28
N ILE A 85 -37.78 11.60 6.91
CA ILE A 85 -37.98 10.15 6.66
C ILE A 85 -38.26 9.50 8.01
N ARG A 86 -39.32 8.68 8.05
CA ARG A 86 -39.65 7.84 9.21
C ARG A 86 -39.96 6.41 8.73
N VAL A 87 -39.46 5.44 9.48
CA VAL A 87 -39.80 4.02 9.32
C VAL A 87 -40.33 3.54 10.67
N ASN A 88 -41.58 3.06 10.71
CA ASN A 88 -42.31 2.69 11.96
C ASN A 88 -42.23 3.80 12.99
N ASP A 89 -42.52 5.05 12.56
CA ASP A 89 -42.45 6.29 13.36
C ASP A 89 -41.07 6.72 13.87
N GLU A 90 -40.01 5.92 13.62
CA GLU A 90 -38.65 6.29 13.97
C GLU A 90 -37.97 7.10 12.85
N PRO A 91 -37.26 8.21 13.18
CA PRO A 91 -36.49 8.95 12.18
C PRO A 91 -35.41 8.11 11.57
N MET A 92 -35.23 8.17 10.24
CA MET A 92 -34.24 7.37 9.51
C MET A 92 -33.44 8.24 8.54
N THR A 93 -32.18 7.82 8.27
CA THR A 93 -31.35 8.42 7.23
C THR A 93 -31.74 7.92 5.86
N LEU A 94 -31.41 8.67 4.80
CA LEU A 94 -31.66 8.25 3.41
C LEU A 94 -30.94 6.92 3.07
N LYS A 95 -29.76 6.68 3.63
CA LYS A 95 -29.03 5.42 3.44
C LYS A 95 -29.77 4.26 4.07
N GLY A 96 -30.19 4.39 5.33
CA GLY A 96 -30.98 3.37 6.03
C GLY A 96 -32.32 3.11 5.33
N LEU A 97 -33.01 4.15 4.84
CA LEU A 97 -34.22 3.98 4.04
C LEU A 97 -34.00 3.11 2.80
N ARG A 98 -32.92 3.36 2.05
CA ARG A 98 -32.61 2.55 0.85
C ARG A 98 -32.32 1.09 1.17
N GLU A 99 -31.67 0.81 2.29
CA GLU A 99 -31.41 -0.57 2.75
C GLU A 99 -32.73 -1.29 3.11
N VAL A 100 -33.63 -0.62 3.85
CA VAL A 100 -34.96 -1.18 4.18
C VAL A 100 -35.79 -1.36 2.90
N ALA A 101 -35.88 -0.33 2.09
CA ALA A 101 -36.68 -0.31 0.86
C ALA A 101 -36.26 -1.40 -0.14
N SER A 102 -34.97 -1.64 -0.29
CA SER A 102 -34.44 -2.67 -1.19
C SER A 102 -34.93 -4.08 -0.88
N ASN A 103 -35.35 -4.33 0.37
CA ASN A 103 -35.89 -5.61 0.81
C ASN A 103 -37.43 -5.73 0.66
N LEU A 104 -38.13 -4.61 0.50
CA LEU A 104 -39.59 -4.55 0.47
C LEU A 104 -40.17 -4.47 -0.93
N ILE A 105 -39.51 -3.74 -1.82
CA ILE A 105 -40.01 -3.45 -3.16
C ILE A 105 -38.86 -3.40 -4.17
N ASP A 106 -39.19 -3.74 -5.41
CA ASP A 106 -38.34 -3.58 -6.58
C ASP A 106 -39.15 -2.85 -7.67
N ILE A 107 -38.72 -1.65 -8.07
CA ILE A 107 -39.41 -0.83 -9.05
C ILE A 107 -38.68 -0.90 -10.37
N HIS A 108 -39.37 -1.36 -11.40
CA HIS A 108 -38.84 -1.57 -12.73
C HIS A 108 -39.39 -0.52 -13.69
N GLY A 109 -38.56 0.40 -14.06
CA GLY A 109 -38.84 1.44 -15.03
C GLY A 109 -37.70 1.58 -16.04
N GLN A 110 -37.71 2.68 -16.75
CA GLN A 110 -36.76 2.98 -17.81
C GLN A 110 -35.29 2.92 -17.36
N HIS A 111 -34.99 3.25 -16.08
CA HIS A 111 -33.63 3.19 -15.53
C HIS A 111 -33.10 1.77 -15.29
N ASP A 112 -33.98 0.78 -15.06
CA ASP A 112 -33.53 -0.61 -14.87
C ASP A 112 -33.20 -1.26 -16.20
N THR A 113 -33.89 -0.87 -17.25
CA THR A 113 -33.53 -1.25 -18.62
C THR A 113 -32.10 -0.79 -18.95
N GLU A 114 -31.71 0.40 -18.56
CA GLU A 114 -30.34 0.91 -18.73
C GLU A 114 -29.30 0.03 -17.99
N LYS A 115 -29.62 -0.45 -16.78
CA LYS A 115 -28.72 -1.33 -16.04
C LYS A 115 -28.52 -2.69 -16.71
N LEU A 116 -29.58 -3.25 -17.31
CA LEU A 116 -29.48 -4.50 -18.07
C LEU A 116 -28.73 -4.34 -19.38
N LEU A 117 -28.79 -3.15 -19.98
CA LEU A 117 -28.03 -2.83 -21.20
C LEU A 117 -26.54 -2.63 -20.95
N ASP A 118 -26.14 -2.30 -19.71
CA ASP A 118 -24.72 -2.11 -19.35
C ASP A 118 -24.07 -3.45 -19.04
N ALA A 119 -23.18 -3.90 -19.93
CA ALA A 119 -22.40 -5.14 -19.80
C ALA A 119 -21.67 -5.26 -18.46
N LYS A 120 -21.34 -4.15 -17.80
CA LYS A 120 -20.69 -4.15 -16.47
C LYS A 120 -21.55 -4.81 -15.38
N ASN A 121 -22.86 -4.85 -15.56
CA ASN A 121 -23.80 -5.43 -14.62
C ASN A 121 -24.08 -6.92 -14.87
N HIS A 122 -23.77 -7.46 -16.06
CA HIS A 122 -24.13 -8.81 -16.45
C HIS A 122 -23.48 -9.85 -15.55
N LEU A 123 -22.23 -9.67 -15.15
CA LEU A 123 -21.55 -10.55 -14.20
C LEU A 123 -22.29 -10.59 -12.85
N ASN A 124 -22.71 -9.43 -12.33
CA ASN A 124 -23.42 -9.37 -11.06
C ASN A 124 -24.80 -10.05 -11.12
N ILE A 125 -25.49 -9.94 -12.25
CA ILE A 125 -26.77 -10.63 -12.48
C ILE A 125 -26.56 -12.14 -12.51
N LEU A 126 -25.54 -12.62 -13.22
CA LEU A 126 -25.18 -14.03 -13.27
C LEU A 126 -24.78 -14.57 -11.90
N ASP A 127 -23.92 -13.85 -11.16
CA ASP A 127 -23.45 -14.25 -9.83
C ASP A 127 -24.60 -14.30 -8.81
N ALA A 128 -25.55 -13.34 -8.89
CA ALA A 128 -26.76 -13.36 -8.06
C ALA A 128 -27.66 -14.58 -8.35
N PHE A 129 -27.83 -14.94 -9.64
CA PHE A 129 -28.57 -16.13 -10.04
C PHE A 129 -27.89 -17.41 -9.58
N ALA A 130 -26.58 -17.51 -9.80
CA ALA A 130 -25.76 -18.68 -9.50
C ALA A 130 -25.46 -18.85 -8.01
N LYS A 131 -25.64 -17.80 -7.20
CA LYS A 131 -25.20 -17.75 -5.79
C LYS A 131 -23.75 -18.18 -5.64
N VAL A 132 -22.86 -17.66 -6.52
CA VAL A 132 -21.42 -17.97 -6.51
C VAL A 132 -20.81 -17.54 -5.20
N ASP A 133 -20.13 -18.48 -4.53
CA ASP A 133 -19.32 -18.15 -3.35
C ASP A 133 -17.91 -17.75 -3.78
N LEU A 134 -17.60 -16.46 -3.62
CA LEU A 134 -16.31 -15.87 -3.93
C LEU A 134 -15.36 -15.81 -2.72
N SER A 135 -15.75 -16.29 -1.55
CA SER A 135 -15.05 -16.07 -0.29
C SER A 135 -13.60 -16.55 -0.33
N GLU A 136 -13.35 -17.77 -0.80
CA GLU A 136 -12.00 -18.34 -0.89
C GLU A 136 -11.15 -17.63 -1.94
N TYR A 137 -11.74 -17.31 -3.11
CA TYR A 137 -11.06 -16.54 -4.14
C TYR A 137 -10.66 -15.13 -3.65
N GLN A 138 -11.58 -14.44 -2.99
CA GLN A 138 -11.34 -13.09 -2.46
C GLN A 138 -10.26 -13.06 -1.39
N LYS A 139 -10.22 -14.07 -0.50
CA LYS A 139 -9.14 -14.23 0.47
C LYS A 139 -7.79 -14.39 -0.22
N ALA A 140 -7.70 -15.29 -1.20
CA ALA A 140 -6.46 -15.53 -1.94
C ALA A 140 -6.02 -14.31 -2.74
N PHE A 141 -6.95 -13.59 -3.36
CA PHE A 141 -6.67 -12.36 -4.10
C PHE A 141 -6.20 -11.22 -3.18
N THR A 142 -6.84 -11.05 -2.03
CA THR A 142 -6.43 -10.06 -1.02
C THR A 142 -5.03 -10.34 -0.50
N GLN A 143 -4.70 -11.61 -0.27
CA GLN A 143 -3.35 -12.01 0.13
C GLN A 143 -2.31 -11.70 -0.96
N LEU A 144 -2.65 -11.93 -2.23
CA LEU A 144 -1.78 -11.55 -3.35
C LEU A 144 -1.53 -10.05 -3.40
N GLN A 145 -2.55 -9.23 -3.17
CA GLN A 145 -2.39 -7.78 -3.15
C GLN A 145 -1.50 -7.34 -1.98
N ALA A 146 -1.70 -7.89 -0.79
CA ALA A 146 -0.87 -7.59 0.37
C ALA A 146 0.61 -7.92 0.13
N LEU A 147 0.93 -9.07 -0.49
CA LEU A 147 2.31 -9.44 -0.83
C LEU A 147 2.92 -8.47 -1.87
N ARG A 148 2.14 -8.00 -2.84
CA ARG A 148 2.59 -7.01 -3.82
C ARG A 148 2.83 -5.63 -3.20
N GLU A 149 1.95 -5.21 -2.30
CA GLU A 149 2.11 -3.96 -1.55
C GLU A 149 3.35 -4.03 -0.65
N GLU A 150 3.58 -5.15 0.04
CA GLU A 150 4.79 -5.37 0.84
C GLU A 150 6.05 -5.30 -0.04
N LEU A 151 6.07 -5.99 -1.19
CA LEU A 151 7.19 -5.95 -2.12
C LEU A 151 7.48 -4.51 -2.59
N ALA A 152 6.46 -3.71 -2.87
CA ALA A 152 6.59 -2.33 -3.31
C ALA A 152 7.28 -1.43 -2.26
N THR A 153 7.23 -1.76 -0.96
CA THR A 153 7.92 -1.00 0.09
C THR A 153 9.44 -1.08 0.01
N TYR A 154 10.00 -2.11 -0.66
CA TYR A 154 11.44 -2.32 -0.81
C TYR A 154 12.05 -1.58 -2.02
N GLY A 155 11.26 -0.87 -2.81
CA GLY A 155 11.69 -0.10 -3.99
C GLY A 155 11.84 -0.96 -5.25
N ASP A 156 11.60 -0.34 -6.40
CA ASP A 156 11.46 -1.04 -7.70
C ASP A 156 12.76 -1.15 -8.51
N ASN A 157 13.95 -0.74 -7.97
CA ASN A 157 15.16 -0.68 -8.78
C ASN A 157 16.25 -1.68 -8.34
N PRO A 158 16.22 -2.93 -8.84
CA PRO A 158 17.25 -3.93 -8.56
C PRO A 158 18.65 -3.51 -9.01
N GLU A 159 18.76 -2.76 -10.11
CA GLU A 159 20.04 -2.31 -10.68
C GLU A 159 20.70 -1.27 -9.77
N GLU A 160 19.92 -0.33 -9.26
CA GLU A 160 20.43 0.68 -8.33
C GLU A 160 20.87 0.07 -6.99
N ARG A 161 20.13 -0.91 -6.50
CA ARG A 161 20.50 -1.67 -5.30
C ARG A 161 21.81 -2.44 -5.51
N ALA A 162 21.97 -3.12 -6.64
CA ALA A 162 23.21 -3.84 -6.97
C ALA A 162 24.40 -2.86 -7.04
N ARG A 163 24.23 -1.72 -7.69
CA ARG A 163 25.26 -0.67 -7.77
C ARG A 163 25.63 -0.12 -6.40
N LEU A 164 24.65 0.10 -5.50
CA LEU A 164 24.91 0.56 -4.14
C LEU A 164 25.64 -0.49 -3.31
N LEU A 165 25.29 -1.77 -3.45
CA LEU A 165 25.99 -2.86 -2.79
C LEU A 165 27.47 -2.94 -3.23
N ASP A 166 27.77 -2.84 -4.53
CA ASP A 166 29.13 -2.83 -5.05
C ASP A 166 29.92 -1.62 -4.53
N LEU A 167 29.28 -0.44 -4.51
CA LEU A 167 29.90 0.78 -4.02
C LEU A 167 30.23 0.69 -2.52
N TYR A 168 29.27 0.26 -1.70
CA TYR A 168 29.48 0.13 -0.26
C TYR A 168 30.51 -0.93 0.08
N GLN A 169 30.49 -2.06 -0.63
CA GLN A 169 31.49 -3.12 -0.47
C GLN A 169 32.90 -2.61 -0.78
N TYR A 170 33.05 -1.82 -1.84
CA TYR A 170 34.32 -1.19 -2.18
C TYR A 170 34.80 -0.24 -1.08
N GLN A 171 33.93 0.65 -0.60
CA GLN A 171 34.24 1.62 0.44
C GLN A 171 34.61 0.96 1.77
N ILE A 172 33.86 -0.06 2.18
CA ILE A 172 34.14 -0.87 3.37
C ILE A 172 35.54 -1.49 3.26
N ASN A 173 35.81 -2.18 2.17
CA ASN A 173 37.08 -2.87 1.95
C ASN A 173 38.27 -1.90 1.92
N GLU A 174 38.11 -0.68 1.35
CA GLU A 174 39.18 0.32 1.28
C GLU A 174 39.53 0.84 2.68
N ILE A 175 38.53 1.15 3.50
CA ILE A 175 38.75 1.65 4.87
C ILE A 175 39.27 0.54 5.79
N GLU A 176 38.73 -0.66 5.70
CA GLU A 176 39.12 -1.82 6.52
C GLU A 176 40.57 -2.22 6.29
N ARG A 177 41.05 -2.22 5.03
CA ARG A 177 42.45 -2.51 4.69
C ARG A 177 43.41 -1.51 5.28
N ALA A 178 42.98 -0.26 5.43
CA ALA A 178 43.82 0.78 5.98
C ALA A 178 44.06 0.63 7.51
N GLN A 179 43.24 -0.10 8.23
CA GLN A 179 43.37 -0.37 9.66
C GLN A 179 43.65 0.90 10.49
N LEU A 180 42.86 1.95 10.29
CA LEU A 180 43.06 3.26 10.90
C LEU A 180 42.86 3.22 12.44
N SER A 181 43.73 3.98 13.16
CA SER A 181 43.57 4.26 14.58
C SER A 181 43.41 5.78 14.80
N VAL A 182 42.55 6.16 15.75
CA VAL A 182 42.20 7.57 16.00
C VAL A 182 43.40 8.47 16.22
N ASP A 183 44.39 7.99 16.98
CA ASP A 183 45.58 8.77 17.37
C ASP A 183 46.77 8.57 16.42
N GLU A 184 46.59 7.80 15.34
CA GLU A 184 47.67 7.42 14.42
C GLU A 184 48.29 8.62 13.71
N GLU A 185 47.46 9.55 13.22
CA GLU A 185 47.93 10.76 12.49
C GLU A 185 48.79 11.65 13.36
N ASP A 186 48.41 11.87 14.61
CA ASP A 186 49.18 12.72 15.55
C ASP A 186 50.51 12.07 15.90
N ASN A 187 50.50 10.76 16.15
CA ASN A 187 51.74 9.98 16.43
C ASN A 187 52.68 10.00 15.22
N LEU A 188 52.17 9.86 14.00
CA LEU A 188 52.98 9.91 12.79
C LEU A 188 53.53 11.31 12.54
N ASN A 189 52.76 12.36 12.80
CA ASN A 189 53.24 13.74 12.70
C ASN A 189 54.36 14.07 13.69
N GLN A 190 54.22 13.59 14.95
CA GLN A 190 55.28 13.71 15.93
C GLN A 190 56.54 12.95 15.50
N ARG A 191 56.37 11.71 15.00
CA ARG A 191 57.49 10.90 14.48
C ARG A 191 58.15 11.56 13.28
N ALA A 192 57.39 12.11 12.36
CA ALA A 192 57.91 12.87 11.20
C ALA A 192 58.75 14.11 11.63
N LEU A 193 58.35 14.79 12.71
CA LEU A 193 59.07 15.91 13.26
C LEU A 193 60.44 15.48 13.79
N VAL A 194 60.49 14.38 14.52
CA VAL A 194 61.74 13.80 15.03
C VAL A 194 62.66 13.40 13.89
N LEU A 195 62.13 12.64 12.89
CA LEU A 195 62.90 12.16 11.74
C LEU A 195 63.41 13.29 10.82
N ARG A 196 62.62 14.35 10.62
CA ARG A 196 63.07 15.56 9.88
C ARG A 196 64.26 16.25 10.52
N ASN A 197 64.41 16.14 11.83
CA ASN A 197 65.51 16.76 12.55
C ASN A 197 66.55 15.67 13.00
N ALA A 198 66.51 14.51 12.39
CA ALA A 198 67.32 13.35 12.78
C ALA A 198 68.84 13.67 12.87
N GLU A 199 69.36 14.37 11.86
CA GLU A 199 70.77 14.75 11.81
C GLU A 199 71.14 15.67 12.98
N LYS A 200 70.33 16.73 13.24
CA LYS A 200 70.55 17.64 14.37
C LYS A 200 70.40 16.98 15.71
N LEU A 201 69.45 16.04 15.84
CA LEU A 201 69.23 15.30 17.07
C LEU A 201 70.42 14.34 17.34
N ALA A 202 70.90 13.64 16.31
CA ALA A 202 72.04 12.77 16.40
C ALA A 202 73.31 13.51 16.79
N GLU A 203 73.62 14.63 16.13
CA GLU A 203 74.75 15.50 16.47
C GLU A 203 74.61 16.06 17.88
N GLY A 204 73.44 16.55 18.27
CA GLY A 204 73.20 17.10 19.59
C GLY A 204 73.31 16.05 20.70
N LEU A 205 72.75 14.86 20.49
CA LEU A 205 72.87 13.72 21.40
C LEU A 205 74.33 13.29 21.60
N GLN A 206 75.09 13.22 20.50
CA GLN A 206 76.53 12.92 20.56
C GLN A 206 77.28 13.96 21.39
N GLN A 207 77.07 15.24 21.14
CA GLN A 207 77.73 16.30 21.89
C GLN A 207 77.38 16.28 23.40
N VAL A 208 76.11 16.01 23.77
CA VAL A 208 75.67 15.90 25.16
C VAL A 208 76.32 14.67 25.79
N THR A 209 76.32 13.54 25.10
CA THR A 209 76.92 12.26 25.60
C THR A 209 78.41 12.41 25.81
N ASP A 210 79.15 13.06 24.88
CA ASP A 210 80.59 13.33 25.02
C ASP A 210 80.86 14.23 26.22
N SER A 211 80.09 15.32 26.38
CA SER A 211 80.24 16.26 27.48
C SER A 211 79.96 15.61 28.87
N LEU A 212 78.91 14.79 28.94
CA LEU A 212 78.55 14.08 30.18
C LEU A 212 79.53 12.94 30.44
N THR A 213 80.11 12.29 29.45
CA THR A 213 81.17 11.29 29.63
C THR A 213 82.45 11.92 30.21
N ASP A 214 82.84 13.11 29.72
CA ASP A 214 83.94 13.86 30.26
C ASP A 214 83.70 14.30 31.73
N ALA A 215 82.46 14.72 32.02
CA ALA A 215 82.02 15.10 33.36
C ALA A 215 82.04 13.88 34.36
N ASP A 216 81.52 12.73 33.93
CA ASP A 216 81.57 11.44 34.70
C ASP A 216 83.01 11.07 35.06
N GLY A 217 83.88 11.13 34.03
CA GLY A 217 85.30 10.91 34.23
C GLY A 217 85.95 11.88 35.26
N ALA A 218 85.62 13.18 35.14
CA ALA A 218 86.11 14.18 36.06
C ALA A 218 85.59 14.01 37.52
N LEU A 219 84.24 13.70 37.61
CA LEU A 219 83.61 13.40 38.92
C LEU A 219 84.16 12.14 39.56
N THR A 220 84.42 11.09 38.80
CA THR A 220 85.07 9.85 39.28
C THR A 220 86.45 10.10 39.84
N ILE A 221 87.26 10.96 39.19
CA ILE A 221 88.58 11.39 39.72
C ILE A 221 88.41 12.22 40.99
N ALA A 222 87.50 13.17 41.03
CA ALA A 222 87.16 14.01 42.17
C ALA A 222 86.73 13.15 43.39
N GLN A 223 85.86 12.19 43.17
CA GLN A 223 85.34 11.22 44.13
C GLN A 223 86.48 10.38 44.76
N LYS A 224 87.36 9.83 43.93
CA LYS A 224 88.57 9.14 44.40
C LYS A 224 89.45 10.01 45.27
N ARG A 225 89.62 11.29 44.92
CA ARG A 225 90.40 12.27 45.66
C ARG A 225 89.81 12.61 47.02
N ILE A 226 88.47 12.89 47.06
CA ILE A 226 87.80 13.24 48.31
C ILE A 226 87.74 12.03 49.30
N LEU A 227 87.51 10.83 48.78
CA LEU A 227 87.56 9.58 49.57
C LEU A 227 88.93 9.37 50.24
N GLY A 228 90.01 9.77 49.57
CA GLY A 228 91.37 9.70 50.15
C GLY A 228 91.66 10.66 51.30
N ILE A 229 90.93 11.79 51.35
CA ILE A 229 91.14 12.87 52.34
C ILE A 229 90.02 12.95 53.41
N GLN A 230 88.83 12.36 53.20
CA GLN A 230 87.70 12.40 54.15
C GLN A 230 88.00 11.89 55.54
N GLN A 231 88.98 11.01 55.68
CA GLN A 231 89.43 10.50 56.97
C GLN A 231 90.05 11.57 57.88
N TYR A 232 90.50 12.72 57.33
CA TYR A 232 91.13 13.79 58.07
C TYR A 232 90.20 14.90 58.55
N ASP A 233 88.98 15.00 57.94
CA ASP A 233 87.92 15.94 58.34
C ASP A 233 86.54 15.36 58.04
N SER A 234 85.73 15.14 59.11
CA SER A 234 84.41 14.59 59.04
C SER A 234 83.41 15.42 58.20
N LYS A 235 83.66 16.73 57.98
CA LYS A 235 82.84 17.59 57.10
C LYS A 235 82.99 17.18 55.63
N LEU A 236 84.08 16.52 55.27
CA LEU A 236 84.24 16.06 53.84
C LEU A 236 83.42 14.82 53.53
N GLN A 237 82.90 14.09 54.52
CA GLN A 237 82.03 12.94 54.29
C GLN A 237 80.75 13.33 53.55
N ALA A 238 80.07 14.37 54.03
CA ALA A 238 78.84 14.85 53.37
C ALA A 238 79.09 15.32 51.93
N LEU A 239 80.25 15.91 51.63
CA LEU A 239 80.65 16.28 50.29
C LEU A 239 80.98 15.09 49.40
N ALA A 240 81.57 14.05 49.93
CA ALA A 240 81.82 12.76 49.22
C ALA A 240 80.55 12.07 48.87
N GLU A 241 79.55 12.02 49.75
CA GLU A 241 78.24 11.47 49.49
C GLU A 241 77.50 12.24 48.41
N ARG A 242 77.58 13.55 48.42
CA ARG A 242 76.97 14.42 47.36
C ARG A 242 77.65 14.22 46.00
N LEU A 243 79.00 14.11 45.96
CA LEU A 243 79.72 13.81 44.70
C LEU A 243 79.38 12.42 44.17
N ASN A 244 79.20 11.44 45.02
CA ASN A 244 78.75 10.12 44.62
C ASN A 244 77.33 10.13 44.04
N ALA A 245 76.44 10.84 44.72
CA ALA A 245 75.05 10.97 44.18
C ALA A 245 75.04 11.67 42.81
N ALA A 246 75.83 12.75 42.64
CA ALA A 246 75.91 13.42 41.35
C ALA A 246 76.52 12.56 40.22
N ASN A 247 77.51 11.74 40.54
CA ASN A 247 78.12 10.83 39.58
C ASN A 247 77.18 9.71 39.15
N ASN A 248 76.41 9.16 40.11
CA ASN A 248 75.36 8.16 39.75
C ASN A 248 74.28 8.75 38.86
N GLU A 249 73.81 9.97 39.18
CA GLU A 249 72.78 10.69 38.31
C GLU A 249 73.26 10.92 36.90
N ILE A 250 74.55 11.30 36.74
CA ILE A 250 75.12 11.45 35.39
C ILE A 250 75.17 10.11 34.65
N GLY A 251 75.57 9.03 35.41
CA GLY A 251 75.54 7.69 34.82
C GLY A 251 74.20 7.22 34.37
N ASP A 252 73.19 7.48 35.17
CA ASP A 252 71.79 7.14 34.83
C ASP A 252 71.34 7.96 33.57
N VAL A 253 71.59 9.27 33.48
CA VAL A 253 71.26 10.08 32.31
C VAL A 253 72.01 9.62 31.06
N LEU A 254 73.29 9.21 31.18
CA LEU A 254 74.05 8.67 30.06
C LEU A 254 73.45 7.34 29.55
N MET A 255 72.90 6.52 30.41
CA MET A 255 72.22 5.29 30.06
C MET A 255 70.93 5.61 29.32
N ASP A 256 70.11 6.53 29.84
CA ASP A 256 68.84 6.95 29.21
C ASP A 256 69.08 7.56 27.81
N LEU A 257 70.15 8.36 27.65
CA LEU A 257 70.51 8.92 26.34
C LEU A 257 70.91 7.85 25.33
N ARG A 258 71.61 6.82 25.74
CA ARG A 258 71.95 5.66 24.85
C ARG A 258 70.72 4.89 24.46
N ASP A 259 69.85 4.55 25.43
CA ASP A 259 68.63 3.83 25.19
C ASP A 259 67.71 4.62 24.22
N TYR A 260 67.65 5.97 24.36
CA TYR A 260 66.92 6.81 23.44
C TYR A 260 67.53 6.81 22.03
N ALA A 261 68.83 6.88 21.90
CA ALA A 261 69.55 6.88 20.61
C ALA A 261 69.40 5.53 19.90
N ASP A 262 69.52 4.42 20.62
CA ASP A 262 69.40 3.06 20.09
C ASP A 262 67.97 2.71 19.74
N GLY A 263 67.01 3.22 20.50
CA GLY A 263 65.57 3.00 20.25
C GLY A 263 64.98 3.81 19.11
N THR A 264 65.68 4.78 18.55
CA THR A 264 65.17 5.69 17.49
C THR A 264 65.90 5.42 16.18
N ASP A 265 65.14 4.90 15.18
CA ASP A 265 65.64 4.74 13.82
C ASP A 265 65.58 6.13 13.11
N PHE A 266 66.74 6.75 12.91
CA PHE A 266 66.88 8.06 12.25
C PHE A 266 67.15 7.92 10.74
N SER A 267 66.77 6.80 10.12
CA SER A 267 67.00 6.56 8.68
C SER A 267 66.08 7.40 7.78
N ALA A 268 66.51 7.68 6.57
CA ALA A 268 65.70 8.35 5.53
C ALA A 268 64.51 7.47 5.13
N ASP A 269 64.68 6.16 5.10
CA ASP A 269 63.61 5.18 4.72
C ASP A 269 62.50 5.18 5.77
N ALA A 270 62.80 5.37 7.06
CA ALA A 270 61.83 5.54 8.11
C ALA A 270 60.97 6.77 7.94
N LEU A 271 61.59 7.88 7.48
CA LEU A 271 60.84 9.12 7.18
C LEU A 271 59.94 8.95 5.96
N GLU A 272 60.38 8.28 4.90
CA GLU A 272 59.59 8.01 3.71
C GLU A 272 58.33 7.15 4.03
N SER A 273 58.51 6.08 4.80
CA SER A 273 57.38 5.24 5.21
C SER A 273 56.35 5.97 6.09
N VAL A 274 56.79 6.93 6.93
CA VAL A 274 55.85 7.79 7.67
C VAL A 274 55.05 8.71 6.76
N PHE A 275 55.72 9.30 5.74
CA PHE A 275 54.99 10.14 4.76
C PHE A 275 54.02 9.35 3.90
N ASP A 276 54.41 8.19 3.41
CA ASP A 276 53.52 7.32 2.65
C ASP A 276 52.24 6.99 3.44
N ARG A 277 52.40 6.68 4.74
CA ARG A 277 51.26 6.38 5.60
C ARG A 277 50.41 7.63 5.87
N LEU A 278 51.00 8.80 6.08
CA LEU A 278 50.29 10.07 6.20
C LEU A 278 49.51 10.44 4.93
N ASP A 279 50.07 10.16 3.75
CA ASP A 279 49.39 10.39 2.48
C ASP A 279 48.23 9.39 2.27
N GLU A 280 48.36 8.14 2.70
CA GLU A 280 47.27 7.18 2.70
C GLU A 280 46.12 7.69 3.58
N ILE A 281 46.42 8.09 4.83
CA ILE A 281 45.40 8.65 5.76
C ILE A 281 44.75 9.88 5.15
N LYS A 282 45.53 10.80 4.60
CA LYS A 282 45.03 12.02 3.94
C LYS A 282 44.09 11.71 2.76
N ASN A 283 44.40 10.71 1.96
CA ASN A 283 43.57 10.28 0.86
C ASN A 283 42.22 9.72 1.34
N LEU A 284 42.23 8.92 2.38
CA LEU A 284 41.01 8.41 3.01
C LEU A 284 40.17 9.51 3.64
N LYS A 285 40.83 10.44 4.36
CA LYS A 285 40.15 11.63 4.92
C LYS A 285 39.48 12.46 3.83
N ARG A 286 40.14 12.70 2.70
CA ARG A 286 39.58 13.45 1.57
C ARG A 286 38.34 12.79 0.97
N LYS A 287 38.26 11.46 1.00
CA LYS A 287 37.14 10.69 0.43
C LYS A 287 35.97 10.55 1.40
N TYR A 288 36.26 10.34 2.68
CA TYR A 288 35.28 9.78 3.62
C TYR A 288 35.02 10.64 4.87
N GLY A 289 35.87 11.62 5.18
CA GLY A 289 35.66 12.46 6.36
C GLY A 289 36.83 13.41 6.64
N ALA A 290 36.63 14.43 7.46
CA ALA A 290 37.67 15.42 7.76
C ALA A 290 38.74 14.89 8.74
N THR A 291 38.38 13.96 9.60
CA THR A 291 39.23 13.30 10.62
C THR A 291 39.19 11.79 10.48
N ILE A 292 40.15 11.09 11.10
CA ILE A 292 40.10 9.60 11.16
C ILE A 292 38.83 9.13 11.86
N ALA A 293 38.36 9.81 12.89
CA ALA A 293 37.11 9.50 13.57
C ALA A 293 35.91 9.61 12.63
N ASP A 294 35.88 10.63 11.75
CA ASP A 294 34.83 10.76 10.74
C ASP A 294 34.86 9.63 9.71
N VAL A 295 36.06 9.19 9.30
CA VAL A 295 36.23 8.04 8.36
C VAL A 295 35.73 6.76 9.00
N LEU A 296 36.02 6.52 10.27
CA LEU A 296 35.52 5.35 11.00
C LEU A 296 34.02 5.40 11.22
N ALA A 297 33.46 6.57 11.54
CA ALA A 297 32.01 6.75 11.63
C ALA A 297 31.31 6.53 10.27
N PHE A 298 31.93 6.98 9.17
CA PHE A 298 31.45 6.68 7.81
C PHE A 298 31.48 5.17 7.51
N TYR A 299 32.54 4.48 7.92
CA TYR A 299 32.66 3.01 7.78
C TYR A 299 31.50 2.30 8.49
N GLU A 300 31.24 2.61 9.76
CA GLU A 300 30.16 1.99 10.55
C GLU A 300 28.78 2.23 9.91
N LYS A 301 28.54 3.47 9.47
CA LYS A 301 27.31 3.82 8.77
C LYS A 301 27.15 3.04 7.46
N THR A 302 28.21 2.97 6.66
CA THR A 302 28.19 2.28 5.37
C THR A 302 28.01 0.78 5.56
N GLN A 303 28.63 0.17 6.56
CA GLN A 303 28.46 -1.23 6.91
C GLN A 303 27.02 -1.56 7.33
N THR A 304 26.38 -0.66 8.09
CA THR A 304 24.98 -0.79 8.50
C THR A 304 24.06 -0.75 7.27
N GLU A 305 24.25 0.21 6.37
CA GLU A 305 23.43 0.32 5.13
C GLU A 305 23.68 -0.85 4.17
N TYR A 306 24.92 -1.32 4.03
CA TYR A 306 25.26 -2.50 3.25
C TYR A 306 24.53 -3.74 3.75
N THR A 307 24.55 -3.98 5.07
CA THR A 307 23.86 -5.12 5.70
C THR A 307 22.37 -5.03 5.50
N ARG A 308 21.78 -3.83 5.61
CA ARG A 308 20.36 -3.58 5.37
C ARG A 308 19.95 -3.91 3.94
N LEU A 309 20.76 -3.50 2.94
CA LEU A 309 20.49 -3.76 1.53
C LEU A 309 20.63 -5.26 1.18
N LEU A 310 21.55 -5.98 1.78
CA LEU A 310 21.67 -7.43 1.62
C LEU A 310 20.44 -8.17 2.15
N GLN A 311 20.00 -7.84 3.38
CA GLN A 311 18.82 -8.46 3.99
C GLN A 311 17.54 -8.15 3.19
N ALA A 312 17.44 -6.93 2.65
CA ALA A 312 16.35 -6.57 1.76
C ALA A 312 16.33 -7.44 0.48
N GLY A 313 17.49 -7.76 -0.08
CA GLY A 313 17.61 -8.64 -1.25
C GLY A 313 17.01 -10.03 -1.02
N ASP A 314 17.38 -10.67 0.09
CA ASP A 314 16.84 -11.98 0.47
C ASP A 314 15.32 -11.94 0.72
N THR A 315 14.84 -10.87 1.35
CA THR A 315 13.42 -10.68 1.62
C THR A 315 12.62 -10.50 0.33
N ILE A 316 13.12 -9.69 -0.61
CA ILE A 316 12.52 -9.49 -1.93
C ILE A 316 12.42 -10.80 -2.70
N GLN A 317 13.46 -11.62 -2.71
CA GLN A 317 13.45 -12.92 -3.40
C GLN A 317 12.42 -13.88 -2.80
N LYS A 318 12.29 -13.90 -1.46
CA LYS A 318 11.26 -14.68 -0.77
C LYS A 318 9.86 -14.19 -1.11
N LEU A 319 9.63 -12.87 -1.06
CA LEU A 319 8.34 -12.27 -1.44
C LEU A 319 7.97 -12.58 -2.89
N GLN A 320 8.91 -12.47 -3.83
CA GLN A 320 8.67 -12.81 -5.23
C GLN A 320 8.23 -14.27 -5.39
N THR A 321 8.91 -15.20 -4.70
CA THR A 321 8.52 -16.62 -4.71
C THR A 321 7.12 -16.85 -4.12
N GLN A 322 6.77 -16.12 -3.05
CA GLN A 322 5.44 -16.19 -2.44
C GLN A 322 4.37 -15.62 -3.39
N ILE A 323 4.66 -14.51 -4.06
CA ILE A 323 3.77 -13.92 -5.07
C ILE A 323 3.51 -14.91 -6.22
N ASP A 324 4.56 -15.53 -6.77
CA ASP A 324 4.42 -16.48 -7.87
C ASP A 324 3.59 -17.71 -7.49
N ASN A 325 3.75 -18.20 -6.25
CA ASN A 325 2.91 -19.28 -5.72
C ASN A 325 1.46 -18.82 -5.51
N GLN A 326 1.28 -17.62 -4.95
CA GLN A 326 -0.05 -17.07 -4.71
C GLN A 326 -0.81 -16.76 -6.00
N ILE A 327 -0.13 -16.36 -7.07
CA ILE A 327 -0.73 -16.20 -8.41
C ILE A 327 -1.36 -17.52 -8.87
N LYS A 328 -0.63 -18.63 -8.75
CA LYS A 328 -1.15 -19.96 -9.13
C LYS A 328 -2.40 -20.33 -8.34
N VAL A 329 -2.43 -20.03 -7.03
CA VAL A 329 -3.62 -20.27 -6.18
C VAL A 329 -4.80 -19.44 -6.65
N VAL A 330 -4.59 -18.15 -6.93
CA VAL A 330 -5.63 -17.25 -7.44
C VAL A 330 -6.15 -17.72 -8.79
N GLU A 331 -5.30 -18.16 -9.71
CA GLU A 331 -5.68 -18.69 -11.02
C GLU A 331 -6.48 -19.99 -10.92
N GLN A 332 -6.10 -20.90 -10.02
CA GLN A 332 -6.85 -22.14 -9.77
C GLN A 332 -8.25 -21.83 -9.23
N LEU A 333 -8.36 -20.97 -8.22
CA LEU A 333 -9.65 -20.56 -7.66
C LEU A 333 -10.50 -19.79 -8.68
N ALA A 334 -9.88 -18.93 -9.50
CA ALA A 334 -10.56 -18.27 -10.61
C ALA A 334 -11.17 -19.27 -11.60
N SER A 335 -10.43 -20.32 -11.95
CA SER A 335 -10.94 -21.36 -12.86
C SER A 335 -12.16 -22.10 -12.29
N VAL A 336 -12.18 -22.35 -10.98
CA VAL A 336 -13.34 -22.95 -10.30
C VAL A 336 -14.55 -22.01 -10.36
N VAL A 337 -14.36 -20.72 -10.07
CA VAL A 337 -15.41 -19.71 -10.17
C VAL A 337 -15.94 -19.59 -11.60
N THR A 338 -15.05 -19.57 -12.60
CA THR A 338 -15.44 -19.55 -14.02
C THR A 338 -16.27 -20.76 -14.40
N ALA A 339 -15.90 -21.97 -13.95
CA ALA A 339 -16.67 -23.18 -14.23
C ALA A 339 -18.08 -23.13 -13.62
N GLN A 340 -18.21 -22.63 -12.38
CA GLN A 340 -19.51 -22.43 -11.73
C GLN A 340 -20.38 -21.42 -12.50
N ARG A 341 -19.80 -20.29 -12.91
CA ARG A 341 -20.48 -19.27 -13.72
C ARG A 341 -20.94 -19.81 -15.07
N GLN A 342 -20.11 -20.59 -15.75
CA GLN A 342 -20.47 -21.19 -17.05
C GLN A 342 -21.59 -22.23 -16.91
N ALA A 343 -21.62 -23.00 -15.81
CA ALA A 343 -22.72 -23.91 -15.53
C ALA A 343 -24.03 -23.13 -15.29
N ALA A 344 -23.96 -22.10 -14.45
CA ALA A 344 -25.10 -21.23 -14.16
C ALA A 344 -25.58 -20.45 -15.40
N ALA A 345 -24.68 -20.00 -16.26
CA ALA A 345 -25.03 -19.31 -17.50
C ALA A 345 -25.87 -20.18 -18.44
N ARG A 346 -25.54 -21.46 -18.55
CA ARG A 346 -26.35 -22.42 -19.32
C ARG A 346 -27.74 -22.59 -18.74
N GLU A 347 -27.85 -22.70 -17.42
CA GLU A 347 -29.14 -22.80 -16.74
C GLU A 347 -29.96 -21.51 -16.88
N LEU A 348 -29.32 -20.35 -16.67
CA LEU A 348 -29.94 -19.04 -16.85
C LEU A 348 -30.50 -18.88 -18.27
N SER A 349 -29.68 -19.21 -19.29
CA SER A 349 -30.11 -19.13 -20.69
C SER A 349 -31.31 -20.03 -20.99
N ALA A 350 -31.30 -21.26 -20.51
CA ALA A 350 -32.42 -22.17 -20.72
C ALA A 350 -33.72 -21.69 -20.07
N ARG A 351 -33.65 -21.21 -18.81
CA ARG A 351 -34.81 -20.66 -18.09
C ARG A 351 -35.33 -19.38 -18.70
N LEU A 352 -34.45 -18.49 -19.19
CA LEU A 352 -34.82 -17.24 -19.84
C LEU A 352 -35.55 -17.53 -21.18
N ILE A 353 -35.03 -18.47 -21.98
CA ILE A 353 -35.67 -18.84 -23.25
C ILE A 353 -37.07 -19.43 -22.99
N GLU A 354 -37.25 -20.23 -21.94
CA GLU A 354 -38.56 -20.79 -21.55
C GLU A 354 -39.54 -19.66 -21.19
N GLN A 355 -39.13 -18.71 -20.31
CA GLN A 355 -39.98 -17.57 -19.94
C GLN A 355 -40.29 -16.65 -21.10
N LEU A 356 -39.34 -16.45 -22.03
CA LEU A 356 -39.56 -15.63 -23.21
C LEU A 356 -40.56 -16.25 -24.19
N LYS A 357 -40.67 -17.59 -24.29
CA LYS A 357 -41.71 -18.28 -25.05
C LYS A 357 -43.09 -17.97 -24.49
N ASP A 358 -43.24 -17.98 -23.16
CA ASP A 358 -44.52 -17.66 -22.50
C ASP A 358 -44.93 -16.17 -22.79
N LEU A 359 -43.95 -15.30 -23.05
CA LEU A 359 -44.17 -13.91 -23.41
C LEU A 359 -44.30 -13.67 -24.92
N GLY A 360 -44.56 -14.71 -25.73
CA GLY A 360 -44.79 -14.63 -27.16
C GLY A 360 -43.50 -14.43 -27.99
N MET A 361 -42.36 -14.82 -27.47
CA MET A 361 -41.02 -14.72 -28.13
C MET A 361 -40.45 -16.13 -28.37
N GLU A 362 -41.18 -16.96 -29.12
CA GLU A 362 -40.90 -18.39 -29.30
C GLU A 362 -39.57 -18.70 -30.00
N GLN A 363 -39.03 -17.74 -30.77
CA GLN A 363 -37.84 -17.93 -31.62
C GLN A 363 -36.59 -17.26 -31.09
N THR A 364 -36.60 -16.88 -29.83
CA THR A 364 -35.53 -16.13 -29.19
C THR A 364 -34.28 -16.96 -28.95
N GLN A 365 -33.12 -16.35 -29.10
CA GLN A 365 -31.83 -16.89 -28.69
C GLN A 365 -31.24 -15.99 -27.62
N PHE A 366 -30.70 -16.58 -26.58
CA PHE A 366 -29.99 -15.88 -25.50
C PHE A 366 -28.71 -16.65 -25.15
N GLU A 367 -27.60 -15.96 -25.19
CA GLU A 367 -26.29 -16.52 -24.91
C GLU A 367 -25.54 -15.64 -23.91
N VAL A 368 -24.70 -16.29 -23.08
CA VAL A 368 -23.82 -15.61 -22.15
C VAL A 368 -22.38 -15.80 -22.64
N GLN A 369 -21.80 -14.72 -23.13
CA GLN A 369 -20.41 -14.71 -23.61
C GLN A 369 -19.45 -14.46 -22.45
N PHE A 370 -18.38 -15.27 -22.38
CA PHE A 370 -17.29 -15.11 -21.41
C PHE A 370 -16.04 -14.65 -22.12
N SER A 371 -15.35 -13.71 -21.47
CA SER A 371 -14.01 -13.25 -21.87
C SER A 371 -13.11 -13.29 -20.65
N ALA A 372 -11.92 -13.90 -20.79
CA ALA A 372 -10.93 -13.90 -19.72
C ALA A 372 -10.33 -12.50 -19.56
N ILE A 373 -10.22 -12.05 -18.32
CA ILE A 373 -9.59 -10.78 -17.95
C ILE A 373 -8.53 -11.00 -16.87
N THR A 374 -7.68 -10.01 -16.65
CA THR A 374 -6.77 -10.00 -15.51
C THR A 374 -7.58 -10.17 -14.22
N PRO A 375 -7.16 -11.08 -13.31
CA PRO A 375 -7.83 -11.31 -12.04
C PRO A 375 -8.12 -10.02 -11.27
N ARG A 376 -9.35 -9.90 -10.79
CA ARG A 376 -9.85 -8.80 -9.95
C ARG A 376 -10.52 -9.38 -8.72
N GLN A 377 -10.98 -8.52 -7.82
CA GLN A 377 -11.62 -8.95 -6.57
C GLN A 377 -12.88 -9.82 -6.79
N ASN A 378 -13.54 -9.71 -7.94
CA ASN A 378 -14.74 -10.48 -8.31
C ASN A 378 -14.46 -11.60 -9.32
N GLY A 379 -13.23 -12.04 -9.51
CA GLY A 379 -12.86 -13.13 -10.44
C GLY A 379 -12.05 -12.67 -11.64
N ALA A 380 -11.90 -13.58 -12.59
CA ALA A 380 -11.12 -13.37 -13.83
C ALA A 380 -12.00 -13.40 -15.10
N ASP A 381 -13.31 -13.19 -14.96
CA ASP A 381 -14.26 -13.23 -16.07
C ASP A 381 -14.86 -11.84 -16.33
N ALA A 382 -14.99 -11.48 -17.59
CA ALA A 382 -15.96 -10.52 -18.09
C ALA A 382 -17.11 -11.29 -18.76
N VAL A 383 -18.33 -10.88 -18.46
CA VAL A 383 -19.54 -11.52 -18.96
C VAL A 383 -20.36 -10.53 -19.75
N GLU A 384 -20.82 -10.92 -20.93
CA GLU A 384 -21.74 -10.13 -21.74
C GLU A 384 -22.94 -10.98 -22.18
N PHE A 385 -24.14 -10.45 -22.01
CA PHE A 385 -25.37 -11.09 -22.46
C PHE A 385 -25.63 -10.72 -23.91
N LEU A 386 -25.81 -11.76 -24.73
CA LEU A 386 -26.15 -11.64 -26.15
C LEU A 386 -27.56 -12.13 -26.38
N PHE A 387 -28.28 -11.45 -27.29
CA PHE A 387 -29.68 -11.72 -27.56
C PHE A 387 -30.02 -11.60 -29.04
N SER A 388 -30.97 -12.44 -29.49
CA SER A 388 -31.65 -12.27 -30.76
C SER A 388 -33.12 -12.67 -30.59
N ALA A 389 -34.04 -11.82 -31.09
CA ALA A 389 -35.48 -12.09 -31.05
C ALA A 389 -35.96 -13.07 -32.13
N ASN A 390 -35.18 -13.24 -33.21
CA ASN A 390 -35.61 -13.98 -34.41
C ASN A 390 -34.57 -15.01 -34.84
N VAL A 391 -35.02 -16.17 -35.26
CA VAL A 391 -34.17 -17.18 -35.91
C VAL A 391 -33.56 -16.67 -37.19
N GLY A 392 -32.27 -16.91 -37.38
CA GLY A 392 -31.54 -16.48 -38.59
C GLY A 392 -30.86 -15.11 -38.44
N GLN A 393 -31.08 -14.40 -37.35
CA GLN A 393 -30.29 -13.22 -37.00
C GLN A 393 -29.21 -13.61 -35.99
N PRO A 394 -27.98 -13.11 -36.13
CA PRO A 394 -26.94 -13.36 -35.16
C PRO A 394 -27.31 -12.76 -33.79
N VAL A 395 -26.95 -13.43 -32.71
CA VAL A 395 -27.04 -12.86 -31.37
C VAL A 395 -26.13 -11.62 -31.29
N ARG A 396 -26.59 -10.58 -30.60
CA ARG A 396 -25.89 -9.30 -30.46
C ARG A 396 -25.92 -8.86 -28.98
N PRO A 397 -24.98 -8.03 -28.56
CA PRO A 397 -25.03 -7.40 -27.24
C PRO A 397 -26.38 -6.75 -26.96
N LEU A 398 -26.87 -6.87 -25.72
CA LEU A 398 -28.18 -6.30 -25.33
C LEU A 398 -28.27 -4.80 -25.63
N ALA A 399 -27.16 -4.07 -25.51
CA ALA A 399 -27.10 -2.64 -25.85
C ALA A 399 -27.45 -2.30 -27.32
N GLN A 400 -27.47 -3.30 -28.21
CA GLN A 400 -27.78 -3.15 -29.62
C GLN A 400 -29.23 -3.56 -30.00
N ILE A 401 -30.05 -3.94 -28.99
CA ILE A 401 -31.46 -4.25 -29.22
C ILE A 401 -32.24 -2.97 -29.52
N ILE A 402 -32.96 -2.95 -30.62
CA ILE A 402 -33.62 -1.74 -31.15
C ILE A 402 -35.09 -1.65 -30.72
N SER A 403 -35.75 -2.78 -30.42
CA SER A 403 -37.20 -2.81 -30.11
C SER A 403 -37.46 -2.64 -28.60
N GLY A 404 -38.20 -1.59 -28.23
CA GLY A 404 -38.58 -1.32 -26.85
C GLY A 404 -39.45 -2.44 -26.25
N GLY A 405 -40.37 -3.04 -27.02
CA GLY A 405 -41.18 -4.14 -26.53
C GLY A 405 -40.42 -5.46 -26.32
N GLU A 406 -39.43 -5.77 -27.16
CA GLU A 406 -38.55 -6.92 -26.96
C GLU A 406 -37.72 -6.75 -25.68
N MET A 407 -37.20 -5.56 -25.45
CA MET A 407 -36.42 -5.23 -24.25
C MET A 407 -37.26 -5.33 -22.96
N SER A 408 -38.50 -4.82 -22.98
CA SER A 408 -39.39 -4.90 -21.81
C SER A 408 -39.71 -6.35 -21.44
N ARG A 409 -39.98 -7.20 -22.44
CA ARG A 409 -40.22 -8.65 -22.21
C ARG A 409 -38.97 -9.39 -21.71
N LEU A 410 -37.79 -9.10 -22.32
CA LEU A 410 -36.52 -9.65 -21.86
C LEU A 410 -36.23 -9.24 -20.39
N MET A 411 -36.49 -7.95 -20.08
CA MET A 411 -36.30 -7.44 -18.72
C MET A 411 -37.21 -8.19 -17.71
N LEU A 412 -38.48 -8.39 -18.06
CA LEU A 412 -39.41 -9.15 -17.25
C LEU A 412 -38.92 -10.57 -17.03
N ALA A 413 -38.50 -11.28 -18.11
CA ALA A 413 -37.99 -12.62 -18.03
C ALA A 413 -36.73 -12.71 -17.16
N VAL A 414 -35.76 -11.80 -17.34
CA VAL A 414 -34.54 -11.74 -16.51
C VAL A 414 -34.87 -11.55 -15.03
N LYS A 415 -35.80 -10.63 -14.72
CA LYS A 415 -36.21 -10.39 -13.33
C LYS A 415 -36.94 -11.58 -12.70
N THR A 416 -37.79 -12.25 -13.46
CA THR A 416 -38.50 -13.46 -13.01
C THR A 416 -37.52 -14.59 -12.73
N VAL A 417 -36.52 -14.80 -13.57
CA VAL A 417 -35.57 -15.91 -13.47
C VAL A 417 -34.43 -15.60 -12.50
N ALA A 418 -33.84 -14.39 -12.57
CA ALA A 418 -32.64 -14.06 -11.80
C ALA A 418 -32.94 -13.64 -10.35
N ASN A 419 -34.17 -13.20 -10.02
CA ASN A 419 -34.55 -12.77 -8.68
C ASN A 419 -35.82 -13.47 -8.18
N PRO A 420 -35.81 -14.76 -7.89
CA PRO A 420 -36.98 -15.48 -7.39
C PRO A 420 -37.21 -15.20 -5.90
N THR A 421 -37.22 -13.95 -5.44
CA THR A 421 -37.56 -13.64 -4.05
C THR A 421 -39.06 -13.39 -3.93
N PRO A 422 -39.84 -14.38 -3.42
CA PRO A 422 -41.30 -14.31 -3.39
C PRO A 422 -41.90 -13.30 -2.40
N GLN A 423 -41.06 -12.52 -1.73
CA GLN A 423 -41.48 -11.60 -0.65
C GLN A 423 -41.44 -10.12 -1.00
N LYS A 424 -40.98 -9.72 -2.19
CA LYS A 424 -40.93 -8.31 -2.59
C LYS A 424 -42.13 -7.93 -3.45
N THR A 425 -42.61 -6.71 -3.26
CA THR A 425 -43.55 -6.10 -4.20
C THR A 425 -42.80 -5.70 -5.47
N LEU A 426 -43.19 -6.21 -6.61
CA LEU A 426 -42.63 -5.83 -7.92
C LEU A 426 -43.56 -4.79 -8.54
N VAL A 427 -42.98 -3.69 -9.00
CA VAL A 427 -43.69 -2.62 -9.72
C VAL A 427 -43.08 -2.48 -11.11
N PHE A 428 -43.89 -2.61 -12.12
CA PHE A 428 -43.48 -2.47 -13.52
C PHE A 428 -44.12 -1.23 -14.13
N ASP A 429 -43.31 -0.36 -14.74
CA ASP A 429 -43.78 0.80 -15.49
C ASP A 429 -43.58 0.57 -17.00
N GLU A 430 -44.62 0.88 -17.82
CA GLU A 430 -44.59 0.80 -19.28
C GLU A 430 -44.20 -0.58 -19.83
N ILE A 431 -44.51 -1.67 -19.11
CA ILE A 431 -44.18 -3.05 -19.53
C ILE A 431 -44.94 -3.48 -20.79
N ASP A 432 -46.09 -2.84 -21.07
CA ASP A 432 -46.95 -3.10 -22.20
C ASP A 432 -46.56 -2.31 -23.47
N THR A 433 -45.49 -1.52 -23.40
CA THR A 433 -45.02 -0.74 -24.57
C THR A 433 -44.60 -1.67 -25.71
N GLY A 434 -45.28 -1.59 -26.85
CA GLY A 434 -45.03 -2.41 -28.04
C GLY A 434 -45.68 -3.79 -28.02
N ILE A 435 -46.56 -4.10 -27.07
CA ILE A 435 -47.42 -5.29 -27.10
C ILE A 435 -48.70 -4.91 -27.82
N SER A 436 -48.98 -5.54 -28.96
CA SER A 436 -50.23 -5.35 -29.70
C SER A 436 -50.87 -6.71 -30.02
N GLY A 437 -52.21 -6.78 -30.00
CA GLY A 437 -52.99 -7.93 -30.45
C GLY A 437 -53.35 -8.96 -29.34
N LYS A 438 -53.39 -10.25 -29.67
CA LYS A 438 -53.90 -11.33 -28.81
C LYS A 438 -53.25 -11.51 -27.42
N TRP A 439 -52.15 -10.86 -27.17
CA TRP A 439 -51.31 -11.11 -25.97
C TRP A 439 -51.61 -10.15 -24.79
N VAL A 440 -52.59 -9.26 -24.96
CA VAL A 440 -53.00 -8.25 -23.93
C VAL A 440 -53.84 -8.92 -22.80
N TRP A 441 -54.27 -10.15 -22.95
CA TRP A 441 -55.27 -10.81 -22.09
C TRP A 441 -54.81 -12.14 -21.46
N HIS A 442 -53.52 -12.42 -21.36
CA HIS A 442 -52.99 -13.58 -20.65
C HIS A 442 -52.13 -13.21 -19.46
#